data_f58025588d9f6e7421df11eea6aecc49
#
_entry.id   f58025588d9f6e7421df11eea6aecc49
#
_cell.length_a   1.000
_cell.length_b   1.000
_cell.length_c   1.000
_cell.angle_alpha   90.00
_cell.angle_beta   90.00
_cell.angle_gamma   90.00
#
_symmetry.space_group_name_H-M   'P 1'
#
loop_
_entity.id
_entity.type
_entity.pdbx_description
1 polymer ?
#
loop_
_entity_poly.entity_id
_entity_poly.type
_entity_poly.pdbx_seq_one_letter_code
_entity_poly.pdbx_strand_id
1 'polypeptide(L)'
;MAAWGPVMLVGNGAKGVPLGPDCPVEMVRAVSPVELTPLVELTRGGHSECLHFGAVAVVDRHGSVLAHAGNPHGVSFTRSTLKALQALPLLQSGAAMDLGLSQAELALLCASHNGEPLHVQTAESILAKAGQDYRVLRCGCHVPGLFTLLDKAPPEGLVYDERHHNCSGKHAGFVAMCVQQGWPIEDYTEPAHPLQRAVRATVARAVGMREEDIPMGIDGCSAPNYAMPLARLAYGYARLATGAADTEFGDSFALLGEAMTAHPDLVSGTGRNDLALMRAGRGDWISKIGADGVQVVASKSRSEAFAIKISDGNKPALYAATISVLEQLGWMDEVQAAELDAWRGADILNARGLPVGARSACFALKGGT
;
A
#
# COMPACT_ATOMS: atom_id res chain seq x y z
N MET A 1 -13.11 -35.47 -16.68
CA MET A 1 -12.11 -34.75 -17.49
C MET A 1 -12.86 -33.70 -18.32
N ALA A 2 -12.95 -32.47 -17.86
CA ALA A 2 -13.51 -31.36 -18.62
C ALA A 2 -12.34 -30.40 -18.92
N ALA A 3 -12.06 -30.25 -20.22
CA ALA A 3 -10.98 -29.38 -20.71
C ALA A 3 -11.40 -27.91 -20.55
N TRP A 4 -10.60 -27.16 -19.89
CA TRP A 4 -10.71 -25.69 -19.81
C TRP A 4 -10.19 -25.11 -21.13
N GLY A 5 -11.11 -24.59 -21.96
CA GLY A 5 -10.75 -23.79 -23.11
C GLY A 5 -10.35 -22.36 -22.68
N PRO A 6 -9.53 -21.66 -23.49
CA PRO A 6 -9.10 -20.32 -23.14
C PRO A 6 -10.28 -19.33 -23.18
N VAL A 7 -10.50 -18.60 -22.09
CA VAL A 7 -11.42 -17.47 -22.02
C VAL A 7 -10.85 -16.35 -22.89
N MET A 8 -11.45 -16.10 -24.04
CA MET A 8 -11.11 -14.91 -24.83
C MET A 8 -11.73 -13.68 -24.17
N LEU A 9 -10.87 -12.82 -23.65
CA LEU A 9 -11.21 -11.45 -23.30
C LEU A 9 -11.47 -10.67 -24.60
N VAL A 10 -12.71 -10.39 -24.91
CA VAL A 10 -13.07 -9.44 -25.98
C VAL A 10 -12.87 -8.04 -25.42
N GLY A 11 -11.67 -7.51 -25.54
CA GLY A 11 -11.35 -6.11 -25.27
C GLY A 11 -11.63 -5.27 -26.50
N ASN A 12 -12.46 -4.26 -26.36
CA ASN A 12 -12.63 -3.20 -27.35
C ASN A 12 -11.29 -2.47 -27.55
N GLY A 13 -10.79 -2.55 -28.76
CA GLY A 13 -9.68 -1.93 -29.45
C GLY A 13 -8.99 -0.70 -28.84
N ALA A 14 -8.14 -0.88 -27.87
CA ALA A 14 -6.99 0.00 -27.71
C ALA A 14 -5.80 -0.69 -28.39
N LYS A 15 -5.33 -0.14 -29.50
CA LYS A 15 -4.11 -0.58 -30.16
C LYS A 15 -2.97 -0.46 -29.16
N GLY A 16 -2.45 -1.59 -28.71
CA GLY A 16 -1.24 -1.63 -27.89
C GLY A 16 -0.11 -0.95 -28.67
N VAL A 17 0.51 0.06 -28.07
CA VAL A 17 1.77 0.62 -28.55
C VAL A 17 2.78 -0.53 -28.45
N PRO A 18 3.40 -0.99 -29.55
CA PRO A 18 4.44 -2.00 -29.47
C PRO A 18 5.62 -1.38 -28.69
N LEU A 19 6.07 -2.07 -27.66
CA LEU A 19 7.37 -1.77 -27.04
C LEU A 19 8.41 -1.92 -28.15
N GLY A 20 8.98 -0.80 -28.62
CA GLY A 20 10.03 -0.79 -29.62
C GLY A 20 11.25 -1.57 -29.10
N PRO A 21 12.09 -2.10 -30.01
CA PRO A 21 13.30 -2.85 -29.66
C PRO A 21 14.36 -2.02 -28.93
N ASP A 22 14.14 -0.73 -28.74
CA ASP A 22 15.08 0.23 -28.14
C ASP A 22 14.73 0.62 -26.69
N CYS A 23 14.03 -0.24 -25.94
CA CYS A 23 13.96 -0.03 -24.49
C CYS A 23 15.36 -0.28 -23.91
N PRO A 24 16.12 0.75 -23.48
CA PRO A 24 17.49 0.54 -23.05
C PRO A 24 17.50 -0.29 -21.78
N VAL A 25 17.99 -1.53 -21.91
CA VAL A 25 18.24 -2.46 -20.79
C VAL A 25 19.26 -1.90 -19.79
N GLU A 26 19.91 -0.78 -20.11
CA GLU A 26 20.92 -0.14 -19.27
C GLU A 26 20.36 0.54 -18.01
N MET A 27 19.07 0.86 -17.94
CA MET A 27 18.48 1.48 -16.73
C MET A 27 18.24 0.47 -15.59
N VAL A 28 18.41 -0.82 -15.80
CA VAL A 28 18.24 -1.86 -14.77
C VAL A 28 19.48 -2.03 -13.89
N ARG A 29 20.62 -1.45 -14.25
CA ARG A 29 21.91 -1.67 -13.56
C ARG A 29 22.18 -0.80 -12.33
N ALA A 30 21.34 0.15 -11.99
CA ALA A 30 21.55 1.04 -10.84
C ALA A 30 20.92 0.55 -9.51
N VAL A 31 20.21 -0.57 -9.52
CA VAL A 31 19.66 -1.14 -8.27
C VAL A 31 20.66 -2.15 -7.75
N SER A 32 21.38 -1.79 -6.67
CA SER A 32 22.20 -2.76 -5.94
C SER A 32 21.35 -3.99 -5.61
N PRO A 33 21.87 -5.23 -5.81
CA PRO A 33 21.12 -6.41 -5.45
C PRO A 33 20.66 -6.29 -3.99
N VAL A 34 19.36 -6.41 -3.78
CA VAL A 34 18.80 -6.40 -2.43
C VAL A 34 19.35 -7.65 -1.74
N GLU A 35 20.18 -7.48 -0.71
CA GLU A 35 20.53 -8.60 0.15
C GLU A 35 19.27 -9.06 0.87
N LEU A 36 18.69 -10.16 0.37
CA LEU A 36 17.49 -10.76 0.90
C LEU A 36 17.87 -11.84 1.91
N THR A 37 17.07 -11.97 2.95
CA THR A 37 17.16 -13.07 3.91
C THR A 37 15.87 -13.90 3.87
N PRO A 38 15.88 -15.21 4.19
CA PRO A 38 14.66 -15.95 4.41
C PRO A 38 13.83 -15.28 5.52
N LEU A 39 12.58 -14.93 5.23
CA LEU A 39 11.68 -14.35 6.21
C LEU A 39 10.57 -15.32 6.62
N VAL A 40 10.11 -16.14 5.70
CA VAL A 40 9.02 -17.09 5.97
C VAL A 40 9.34 -18.42 5.30
N GLU A 41 9.14 -19.50 6.06
CA GLU A 41 9.30 -20.86 5.63
C GLU A 41 7.95 -21.57 5.54
N LEU A 42 7.80 -22.40 4.51
CA LEU A 42 6.77 -23.43 4.45
C LEU A 42 7.44 -24.79 4.65
N THR A 43 6.90 -25.58 5.56
CA THR A 43 7.37 -26.94 5.80
C THR A 43 6.35 -27.96 5.30
N ARG A 44 6.84 -29.17 5.05
CA ARG A 44 6.01 -30.36 4.81
C ARG A 44 6.67 -31.57 5.46
N GLY A 45 5.90 -32.27 6.31
CA GLY A 45 6.43 -33.41 7.05
C GLY A 45 7.67 -33.09 7.89
N GLY A 46 7.79 -31.85 8.38
CA GLY A 46 8.93 -31.36 9.16
C GLY A 46 10.15 -30.92 8.35
N HIS A 47 10.08 -30.93 7.02
CA HIS A 47 11.15 -30.47 6.12
C HIS A 47 10.79 -29.16 5.44
N SER A 48 11.77 -28.28 5.21
CA SER A 48 11.59 -27.05 4.45
C SER A 48 11.19 -27.37 3.01
N GLU A 49 10.03 -26.86 2.58
CA GLU A 49 9.52 -27.04 1.22
C GLU A 49 9.68 -25.78 0.38
N CYS A 50 9.42 -24.60 0.97
CA CYS A 50 9.57 -23.29 0.32
C CYS A 50 10.13 -22.25 1.28
N LEU A 51 10.91 -21.31 0.74
CA LEU A 51 11.40 -20.14 1.46
C LEU A 51 10.97 -18.86 0.73
N HIS A 52 10.35 -17.93 1.46
CA HIS A 52 10.07 -16.59 0.98
C HIS A 52 11.14 -15.64 1.49
N PHE A 53 11.89 -15.08 0.57
CA PHE A 53 12.97 -14.14 0.88
C PHE A 53 12.47 -12.72 0.91
N GLY A 54 13.11 -11.85 1.71
CA GLY A 54 12.74 -10.46 1.79
C GLY A 54 13.70 -9.63 2.63
N ALA A 55 13.24 -8.44 2.97
CA ALA A 55 13.92 -7.53 3.87
C ALA A 55 12.91 -6.80 4.76
N VAL A 56 13.36 -6.41 5.95
CA VAL A 56 12.64 -5.60 6.94
C VAL A 56 13.51 -4.41 7.31
N ALA A 57 12.90 -3.24 7.44
CA ALA A 57 13.54 -2.05 8.00
C ALA A 57 12.64 -1.48 9.11
N VAL A 58 13.16 -1.29 10.31
CA VAL A 58 12.50 -0.62 11.43
C VAL A 58 13.21 0.70 11.65
N VAL A 59 12.48 1.81 11.67
CA VAL A 59 13.05 3.16 11.63
C VAL A 59 12.31 4.08 12.59
N ASP A 60 13.05 4.98 13.24
CA ASP A 60 12.49 6.04 14.07
C ASP A 60 12.14 7.31 13.26
N ARG A 61 11.51 8.29 13.92
CA ARG A 61 11.17 9.59 13.33
C ARG A 61 12.37 10.43 12.88
N HIS A 62 13.59 10.06 13.22
CA HIS A 62 14.83 10.74 12.83
C HIS A 62 15.50 10.06 11.63
N GLY A 63 14.98 8.91 11.18
CA GLY A 63 15.51 8.13 10.08
C GLY A 63 16.60 7.14 10.48
N SER A 64 16.80 6.92 11.79
CA SER A 64 17.74 5.91 12.29
C SER A 64 17.14 4.52 12.11
N VAL A 65 17.90 3.59 11.56
CA VAL A 65 17.49 2.18 11.48
C VAL A 65 17.68 1.55 12.86
N LEU A 66 16.58 1.22 13.52
CA LEU A 66 16.57 0.62 14.86
C LEU A 66 16.80 -0.88 14.83
N ALA A 67 16.22 -1.54 13.82
CA ALA A 67 16.37 -2.97 13.60
C ALA A 67 16.12 -3.32 12.14
N HIS A 68 16.63 -4.46 11.69
CA HIS A 68 16.44 -4.93 10.32
C HIS A 68 16.56 -6.46 10.18
N ALA A 69 16.05 -6.98 9.07
CA ALA A 69 16.40 -8.29 8.53
C ALA A 69 16.68 -8.12 7.03
N GLY A 70 17.70 -8.77 6.51
CA GLY A 70 18.19 -8.47 5.15
C GLY A 70 18.71 -7.03 5.05
N ASN A 71 18.75 -6.47 3.85
CA ASN A 71 19.23 -5.11 3.61
C ASN A 71 18.11 -4.07 3.72
N PRO A 72 18.09 -3.22 4.77
CA PRO A 72 17.08 -2.17 4.93
C PRO A 72 17.19 -1.06 3.88
N HIS A 73 18.32 -0.96 3.19
CA HIS A 73 18.58 0.04 2.14
C HIS A 73 18.32 -0.51 0.72
N GLY A 74 17.84 -1.75 0.60
CA GLY A 74 17.43 -2.32 -0.68
C GLY A 74 16.28 -1.52 -1.30
N VAL A 75 16.44 -1.14 -2.59
CA VAL A 75 15.46 -0.34 -3.32
C VAL A 75 14.37 -1.23 -3.86
N SER A 76 13.11 -0.85 -3.63
CA SER A 76 11.94 -1.50 -4.20
C SER A 76 10.83 -0.51 -4.50
N PHE A 77 9.94 -0.85 -5.46
CA PHE A 77 8.72 -0.07 -5.67
C PHE A 77 7.83 -0.14 -4.44
N THR A 78 7.35 1.02 -4.00
CA THR A 78 6.51 1.18 -2.81
C THR A 78 5.07 0.73 -3.06
N ARG A 79 4.62 0.75 -4.29
CA ARG A 79 3.26 0.44 -4.69
C ARG A 79 2.24 1.24 -3.82
N SER A 80 1.15 0.62 -3.45
CA SER A 80 0.09 1.29 -2.69
C SER A 80 0.44 1.68 -1.26
N THR A 81 1.61 1.32 -0.73
CA THR A 81 2.07 1.85 0.57
C THR A 81 2.33 3.36 0.51
N LEU A 82 2.54 3.92 -0.67
CA LEU A 82 2.85 5.35 -0.84
C LEU A 82 1.63 6.27 -0.72
N LYS A 83 0.41 5.74 -0.73
CA LYS A 83 -0.82 6.55 -0.92
C LYS A 83 -1.03 7.63 0.12
N ALA A 84 -0.72 7.39 1.39
CA ALA A 84 -0.80 8.42 2.44
C ALA A 84 0.14 9.61 2.12
N LEU A 85 1.34 9.33 1.63
CA LEU A 85 2.28 10.39 1.25
C LEU A 85 1.90 11.08 -0.07
N GLN A 86 1.20 10.38 -0.97
CA GLN A 86 0.66 10.95 -2.21
C GLN A 86 -0.55 11.88 -1.96
N ALA A 87 -1.24 11.75 -0.81
CA ALA A 87 -2.34 12.62 -0.41
C ALA A 87 -1.87 13.97 0.17
N LEU A 88 -0.63 14.07 0.63
CA LEU A 88 -0.09 15.26 1.30
C LEU A 88 -0.24 16.57 0.52
N PRO A 89 0.00 16.64 -0.80
CA PRO A 89 -0.14 17.88 -1.55
C PRO A 89 -1.55 18.49 -1.46
N LEU A 90 -2.60 17.64 -1.45
CA LEU A 90 -3.97 18.09 -1.30
C LEU A 90 -4.23 18.76 0.07
N LEU A 91 -3.61 18.24 1.13
CA LEU A 91 -3.73 18.82 2.48
C LEU A 91 -2.89 20.09 2.61
N GLN A 92 -1.63 20.04 2.15
CA GLN A 92 -0.71 21.18 2.25
C GLN A 92 -1.16 22.40 1.44
N SER A 93 -1.86 22.20 0.33
CA SER A 93 -2.42 23.30 -0.47
C SER A 93 -3.66 23.95 0.17
N GLY A 94 -4.22 23.38 1.25
CA GLY A 94 -5.49 23.81 1.83
C GLY A 94 -6.72 23.24 1.11
N ALA A 95 -6.56 22.65 -0.07
CA ALA A 95 -7.68 22.20 -0.91
C ALA A 95 -8.61 21.19 -0.21
N ALA A 96 -8.08 20.35 0.67
CA ALA A 96 -8.90 19.42 1.46
C ALA A 96 -9.87 20.16 2.39
N MET A 97 -9.42 21.25 3.01
CA MET A 97 -10.22 22.09 3.90
C MET A 97 -11.23 22.92 3.11
N ASP A 98 -10.81 23.56 2.01
CA ASP A 98 -11.66 24.38 1.15
C ASP A 98 -12.82 23.59 0.56
N LEU A 99 -12.58 22.32 0.20
CA LEU A 99 -13.61 21.40 -0.28
C LEU A 99 -14.42 20.76 0.86
N GLY A 100 -14.07 21.01 2.11
CA GLY A 100 -14.74 20.44 3.28
C GLY A 100 -14.66 18.89 3.30
N LEU A 101 -13.50 18.32 2.96
CA LEU A 101 -13.33 16.87 3.03
C LEU A 101 -13.43 16.38 4.48
N SER A 102 -14.28 15.39 4.70
CA SER A 102 -14.43 14.72 5.99
C SER A 102 -13.26 13.80 6.31
N GLN A 103 -13.13 13.41 7.57
CA GLN A 103 -12.13 12.44 8.00
C GLN A 103 -12.25 11.09 7.26
N ALA A 104 -13.47 10.63 6.99
CA ALA A 104 -13.74 9.43 6.19
C ALA A 104 -13.21 9.55 4.75
N GLU A 105 -13.41 10.71 4.12
CA GLU A 105 -12.91 10.97 2.77
C GLU A 105 -11.38 11.04 2.75
N LEU A 106 -10.74 11.65 3.76
CA LEU A 106 -9.28 11.65 3.90
C LEU A 106 -8.71 10.22 4.05
N ALA A 107 -9.39 9.35 4.79
CA ALA A 107 -9.01 7.94 4.88
C ALA A 107 -9.05 7.23 3.52
N LEU A 108 -10.08 7.51 2.70
CA LEU A 108 -10.21 6.90 1.37
C LEU A 108 -9.11 7.37 0.41
N LEU A 109 -8.55 8.57 0.55
CA LEU A 109 -7.39 9.01 -0.25
C LEU A 109 -6.21 8.05 -0.10
N CYS A 110 -6.05 7.45 1.08
CA CYS A 110 -4.97 6.53 1.41
C CYS A 110 -5.28 5.07 1.04
N ALA A 111 -6.48 4.78 0.53
CA ALA A 111 -7.03 3.44 0.42
C ALA A 111 -6.44 2.58 -0.70
N SER A 112 -6.40 1.27 -0.42
CA SER A 112 -6.44 0.22 -1.43
C SER A 112 -7.65 -0.65 -1.10
N HIS A 113 -8.82 -0.18 -1.49
CA HIS A 113 -10.07 -0.73 -1.00
C HIS A 113 -10.63 -1.90 -1.84
N ASN A 114 -11.65 -2.56 -1.31
CA ASN A 114 -12.29 -3.71 -1.95
C ASN A 114 -13.35 -3.36 -3.01
N GLY A 115 -13.68 -2.07 -3.20
CA GLY A 115 -14.80 -1.66 -4.08
C GLY A 115 -16.18 -1.95 -3.47
N GLU A 116 -16.30 -2.00 -2.14
CA GLU A 116 -17.57 -2.11 -1.43
C GLU A 116 -18.40 -0.81 -1.58
N PRO A 117 -19.75 -0.86 -1.41
CA PRO A 117 -20.60 0.32 -1.56
C PRO A 117 -20.12 1.54 -0.78
N LEU A 118 -19.59 1.35 0.43
CA LEU A 118 -19.01 2.41 1.25
C LEU A 118 -17.88 3.15 0.53
N HIS A 119 -16.98 2.40 -0.12
CA HIS A 119 -15.84 2.97 -0.85
C HIS A 119 -16.30 3.76 -2.07
N VAL A 120 -17.25 3.18 -2.83
CA VAL A 120 -17.82 3.81 -4.04
C VAL A 120 -18.49 5.13 -3.68
N GLN A 121 -19.38 5.13 -2.68
CA GLN A 121 -20.10 6.32 -2.21
C GLN A 121 -19.15 7.40 -1.70
N THR A 122 -18.10 7.02 -0.98
CA THR A 122 -17.11 7.98 -0.47
C THR A 122 -16.28 8.59 -1.60
N ALA A 123 -15.90 7.79 -2.62
CA ALA A 123 -15.21 8.31 -3.80
C ALA A 123 -16.11 9.29 -4.59
N GLU A 124 -17.40 8.97 -4.76
CA GLU A 124 -18.38 9.88 -5.37
C GLU A 124 -18.53 11.18 -4.58
N SER A 125 -18.55 11.10 -3.26
CA SER A 125 -18.67 12.29 -2.39
C SER A 125 -17.48 13.23 -2.58
N ILE A 126 -16.24 12.71 -2.66
CA ILE A 126 -15.04 13.53 -2.93
C ILE A 126 -15.17 14.22 -4.30
N LEU A 127 -15.56 13.46 -5.33
CA LEU A 127 -15.71 14.01 -6.68
C LEU A 127 -16.82 15.07 -6.74
N ALA A 128 -17.96 14.82 -6.11
CA ALA A 128 -19.09 15.77 -6.07
C ALA A 128 -18.69 17.10 -5.41
N LYS A 129 -17.90 17.07 -4.32
CA LYS A 129 -17.37 18.27 -3.67
C LYS A 129 -16.43 19.07 -4.59
N ALA A 130 -15.74 18.36 -5.50
CA ALA A 130 -14.92 18.99 -6.54
C ALA A 130 -15.74 19.39 -7.79
N GLY A 131 -17.08 19.25 -7.79
CA GLY A 131 -17.93 19.54 -8.94
C GLY A 131 -17.72 18.58 -10.13
N GLN A 132 -17.26 17.35 -9.86
CA GLN A 132 -16.92 16.33 -10.86
C GLN A 132 -17.73 15.06 -10.65
N ASP A 133 -17.72 14.18 -11.64
CA ASP A 133 -18.25 12.83 -11.55
C ASP A 133 -17.18 11.77 -11.89
N TYR A 134 -17.52 10.50 -11.71
CA TYR A 134 -16.56 9.40 -11.82
C TYR A 134 -15.96 9.22 -13.23
N ARG A 135 -16.56 9.74 -14.29
CA ARG A 135 -16.07 9.63 -15.68
C ARG A 135 -14.73 10.33 -15.91
N VAL A 136 -14.34 11.23 -14.99
CA VAL A 136 -13.03 11.86 -15.01
C VAL A 136 -11.92 10.99 -14.43
N LEU A 137 -12.25 9.89 -13.75
CA LEU A 137 -11.25 8.99 -13.18
C LEU A 137 -10.44 8.30 -14.29
N ARG A 138 -9.14 8.17 -14.07
CA ARG A 138 -8.18 7.55 -15.02
C ARG A 138 -7.48 6.32 -14.42
N CYS A 139 -8.02 5.75 -13.34
CA CYS A 139 -7.43 4.57 -12.70
C CYS A 139 -7.71 3.26 -13.45
N GLY A 140 -8.60 3.29 -14.43
CA GLY A 140 -9.14 2.09 -15.03
C GLY A 140 -10.13 1.36 -14.13
N CYS A 141 -10.54 0.18 -14.54
CA CYS A 141 -11.51 -0.64 -13.82
C CYS A 141 -11.00 -2.08 -13.69
N HIS A 142 -11.37 -2.75 -12.63
CA HIS A 142 -11.16 -4.18 -12.41
C HIS A 142 -12.32 -4.76 -11.58
N VAL A 143 -12.45 -6.07 -11.58
CA VAL A 143 -13.40 -6.76 -10.69
C VAL A 143 -13.17 -6.26 -9.25
N PRO A 144 -14.22 -5.85 -8.53
CA PRO A 144 -14.08 -5.41 -7.14
C PRO A 144 -13.36 -6.44 -6.29
N GLY A 145 -12.34 -5.99 -5.54
CA GLY A 145 -11.44 -6.87 -4.79
C GLY A 145 -12.14 -7.73 -3.73
N LEU A 146 -13.34 -7.33 -3.32
CA LEU A 146 -14.19 -8.11 -2.41
C LEU A 146 -14.46 -9.53 -2.96
N PHE A 147 -14.76 -9.67 -4.24
CA PHE A 147 -15.06 -10.97 -4.83
C PHE A 147 -13.85 -11.89 -4.87
N THR A 148 -12.68 -11.35 -5.23
CA THR A 148 -11.42 -12.10 -5.18
C THR A 148 -11.08 -12.55 -3.76
N LEU A 149 -11.32 -11.68 -2.77
CA LEU A 149 -11.05 -11.98 -1.36
C LEU A 149 -11.95 -13.09 -0.83
N LEU A 150 -13.23 -13.10 -1.26
CA LEU A 150 -14.23 -14.09 -0.83
C LEU A 150 -14.13 -15.40 -1.65
N ASP A 151 -13.22 -15.49 -2.62
CA ASP A 151 -13.13 -16.58 -3.59
C ASP A 151 -14.49 -16.84 -4.28
N LYS A 152 -15.15 -15.77 -4.70
CA LYS A 152 -16.46 -15.79 -5.34
C LYS A 152 -16.42 -15.09 -6.69
N ALA A 153 -17.17 -15.63 -7.64
CA ALA A 153 -17.47 -14.90 -8.87
C ALA A 153 -18.37 -13.69 -8.54
N PRO A 154 -18.19 -12.55 -9.24
CA PRO A 154 -19.16 -11.46 -9.17
C PRO A 154 -20.55 -11.95 -9.56
N PRO A 155 -21.63 -11.41 -8.96
CA PRO A 155 -22.99 -11.70 -9.38
C PRO A 155 -23.17 -11.42 -10.87
N GLU A 156 -23.97 -12.26 -11.55
CA GLU A 156 -24.32 -12.04 -12.95
C GLU A 156 -25.01 -10.68 -13.10
N GLY A 157 -24.60 -9.91 -14.12
CA GLY A 157 -25.15 -8.57 -14.37
C GLY A 157 -24.60 -7.46 -13.45
N LEU A 158 -23.65 -7.73 -12.56
CA LEU A 158 -23.01 -6.67 -11.80
C LEU A 158 -22.27 -5.72 -12.75
N VAL A 159 -22.67 -4.46 -12.74
CA VAL A 159 -21.97 -3.37 -13.43
C VAL A 159 -20.99 -2.73 -12.46
N TYR A 160 -19.75 -2.64 -12.84
CA TYR A 160 -18.71 -1.94 -12.08
C TYR A 160 -17.84 -1.11 -13.03
N ASP A 161 -17.29 -0.02 -12.50
CA ASP A 161 -16.57 1.01 -13.22
C ASP A 161 -15.37 1.50 -12.40
N GLU A 162 -14.77 2.63 -12.77
CA GLU A 162 -13.58 3.21 -12.15
C GLU A 162 -13.74 3.48 -10.66
N ARG A 163 -14.97 3.70 -10.15
CA ARG A 163 -15.25 3.89 -8.71
C ARG A 163 -14.91 2.64 -7.89
N HIS A 164 -15.06 1.46 -8.51
CA HIS A 164 -14.79 0.18 -7.86
C HIS A 164 -13.30 -0.20 -7.86
N HIS A 165 -12.47 0.50 -8.66
CA HIS A 165 -11.04 0.31 -8.65
C HIS A 165 -10.45 0.63 -7.28
N ASN A 166 -9.55 -0.20 -6.77
CA ASN A 166 -8.95 -0.07 -5.44
C ASN A 166 -8.17 1.24 -5.20
N CYS A 167 -7.95 2.05 -6.23
CA CYS A 167 -7.29 3.34 -6.16
C CYS A 167 -8.24 4.51 -6.42
N SER A 168 -9.55 4.30 -6.58
CA SER A 168 -10.48 5.36 -6.95
C SER A 168 -10.48 6.53 -5.97
N GLY A 169 -10.33 6.27 -4.66
CA GLY A 169 -10.21 7.30 -3.64
C GLY A 169 -8.99 8.20 -3.85
N LYS A 170 -7.79 7.62 -4.09
CA LYS A 170 -6.60 8.40 -4.43
C LYS A 170 -6.82 9.26 -5.68
N HIS A 171 -7.42 8.68 -6.73
CA HIS A 171 -7.70 9.39 -7.97
C HIS A 171 -8.74 10.50 -7.80
N ALA A 172 -9.77 10.28 -6.97
CA ALA A 172 -10.72 11.32 -6.60
C ALA A 172 -10.03 12.51 -5.91
N GLY A 173 -9.07 12.24 -5.00
CA GLY A 173 -8.23 13.27 -4.40
C GLY A 173 -7.33 14.00 -5.41
N PHE A 174 -6.78 13.30 -6.37
CA PHE A 174 -5.99 13.91 -7.46
C PHE A 174 -6.84 14.85 -8.30
N VAL A 175 -8.04 14.44 -8.69
CA VAL A 175 -8.99 15.29 -9.42
C VAL A 175 -9.39 16.49 -8.57
N ALA A 176 -9.73 16.29 -7.30
CA ALA A 176 -10.08 17.36 -6.37
C ALA A 176 -8.98 18.42 -6.27
N MET A 177 -7.71 17.99 -6.19
CA MET A 177 -6.57 18.91 -6.18
C MET A 177 -6.42 19.65 -7.52
N CYS A 178 -6.58 18.97 -8.65
CA CYS A 178 -6.50 19.62 -9.96
C CYS A 178 -7.55 20.72 -10.09
N VAL A 179 -8.80 20.45 -9.72
CA VAL A 179 -9.90 21.44 -9.75
C VAL A 179 -9.55 22.63 -8.87
N GLN A 180 -9.13 22.39 -7.63
CA GLN A 180 -8.84 23.46 -6.68
C GLN A 180 -7.67 24.35 -7.10
N GLN A 181 -6.67 23.76 -7.79
CA GLN A 181 -5.49 24.47 -8.29
C GLN A 181 -5.67 25.04 -9.71
N GLY A 182 -6.82 24.81 -10.34
CA GLY A 182 -7.06 25.22 -11.73
C GLY A 182 -6.19 24.48 -12.75
N TRP A 183 -5.77 23.26 -12.44
CA TRP A 183 -5.00 22.42 -13.35
C TRP A 183 -5.91 21.55 -14.24
N PRO A 184 -5.47 21.18 -15.45
CA PRO A 184 -6.23 20.24 -16.29
C PRO A 184 -6.53 18.94 -15.56
N ILE A 185 -7.68 18.30 -15.87
CA ILE A 185 -8.07 17.02 -15.28
C ILE A 185 -8.00 15.84 -16.25
N GLU A 186 -7.71 16.09 -17.51
CA GLU A 186 -7.76 15.07 -18.56
C GLU A 186 -6.57 14.09 -18.49
N ASP A 187 -5.40 14.60 -18.14
CA ASP A 187 -4.12 13.89 -18.18
C ASP A 187 -3.37 13.94 -16.82
N TYR A 188 -4.12 14.07 -15.72
CA TYR A 188 -3.55 14.19 -14.37
C TYR A 188 -2.68 13.01 -13.94
N THR A 189 -2.68 11.90 -14.67
CA THR A 189 -1.80 10.74 -14.42
C THR A 189 -0.44 10.86 -15.10
N GLU A 190 -0.26 11.79 -16.03
CA GLU A 190 0.99 11.95 -16.76
C GLU A 190 2.11 12.46 -15.84
N PRO A 191 3.32 11.88 -15.90
CA PRO A 191 4.43 12.28 -15.03
C PRO A 191 4.79 13.76 -15.08
N ALA A 192 4.63 14.40 -16.26
CA ALA A 192 4.91 15.81 -16.46
C ALA A 192 3.78 16.75 -15.98
N HIS A 193 2.63 16.21 -15.60
CA HIS A 193 1.49 17.00 -15.13
C HIS A 193 1.84 17.75 -13.83
N PRO A 194 1.36 19.00 -13.62
CA PRO A 194 1.64 19.78 -12.41
C PRO A 194 1.33 19.00 -11.11
N LEU A 195 0.22 18.28 -11.06
CA LEU A 195 -0.14 17.41 -9.95
C LEU A 195 0.95 16.38 -9.63
N GLN A 196 1.40 15.63 -10.65
CA GLN A 196 2.37 14.55 -10.41
C GLN A 196 3.75 15.08 -10.03
N ARG A 197 4.12 16.28 -10.52
CA ARG A 197 5.31 16.99 -10.04
C ARG A 197 5.18 17.39 -8.56
N ALA A 198 4.02 17.95 -8.16
CA ALA A 198 3.75 18.28 -6.77
C ALA A 198 3.77 17.04 -5.88
N VAL A 199 3.17 15.93 -6.32
CA VAL A 199 3.21 14.65 -5.61
C VAL A 199 4.64 14.15 -5.44
N ARG A 200 5.44 14.14 -6.52
CA ARG A 200 6.83 13.68 -6.47
C ARG A 200 7.69 14.50 -5.52
N ALA A 201 7.60 15.83 -5.63
CA ALA A 201 8.33 16.75 -4.76
C ALA A 201 7.97 16.55 -3.28
N THR A 202 6.67 16.38 -3.00
CA THR A 202 6.20 16.19 -1.62
C THR A 202 6.60 14.82 -1.07
N VAL A 203 6.50 13.75 -1.87
CA VAL A 203 6.96 12.42 -1.47
C VAL A 203 8.46 12.45 -1.17
N ALA A 204 9.27 13.07 -2.03
CA ALA A 204 10.73 13.19 -1.83
C ALA A 204 11.06 13.81 -0.48
N ARG A 205 10.41 14.93 -0.13
CA ARG A 205 10.57 15.60 1.16
C ARG A 205 10.11 14.71 2.33
N ALA A 206 8.96 14.04 2.19
CA ALA A 206 8.40 13.20 3.24
C ALA A 206 9.32 12.02 3.59
N VAL A 207 10.01 11.44 2.60
CA VAL A 207 10.94 10.32 2.80
C VAL A 207 12.41 10.76 2.94
N GLY A 208 12.68 12.08 2.90
CA GLY A 208 14.02 12.65 3.05
C GLY A 208 15.00 12.24 1.95
N MET A 209 14.54 12.27 0.68
CA MET A 209 15.33 11.97 -0.51
C MET A 209 15.31 13.15 -1.49
N ARG A 210 16.30 13.25 -2.39
CA ARG A 210 16.24 14.16 -3.51
C ARG A 210 15.32 13.56 -4.60
N GLU A 211 14.58 14.42 -5.30
CA GLU A 211 13.62 13.96 -6.33
C GLU A 211 14.32 13.17 -7.45
N GLU A 212 15.52 13.60 -7.85
CA GLU A 212 16.31 12.94 -8.91
C GLU A 212 16.78 11.54 -8.54
N ASP A 213 16.90 11.25 -7.24
CA ASP A 213 17.35 9.93 -6.73
C ASP A 213 16.19 8.93 -6.59
N ILE A 214 14.96 9.32 -6.91
CA ILE A 214 13.77 8.47 -6.77
C ILE A 214 13.38 7.89 -8.13
N PRO A 215 13.69 6.61 -8.42
CA PRO A 215 13.23 5.95 -9.62
C PRO A 215 11.70 5.94 -9.70
N MET A 216 11.16 6.12 -10.89
CA MET A 216 9.73 6.18 -11.15
C MET A 216 9.31 5.09 -12.14
N GLY A 217 8.13 4.54 -11.94
CA GLY A 217 7.41 3.67 -12.87
C GLY A 217 5.93 4.01 -12.87
N ILE A 218 5.18 3.45 -13.79
CA ILE A 218 3.73 3.62 -13.83
C ILE A 218 3.07 2.44 -13.09
N ASP A 219 2.19 2.74 -12.16
CA ASP A 219 1.45 1.73 -11.40
C ASP A 219 0.26 1.16 -12.21
N GLY A 220 -0.32 0.07 -11.73
CA GLY A 220 -1.51 -0.55 -12.34
C GLY A 220 -2.74 0.35 -12.41
N CYS A 221 -2.77 1.47 -11.67
CA CYS A 221 -3.81 2.50 -11.76
C CYS A 221 -3.44 3.67 -12.68
N SER A 222 -2.46 3.53 -13.54
CA SER A 222 -1.96 4.52 -14.50
C SER A 222 -1.24 5.74 -13.90
N ALA A 223 -1.20 5.90 -12.59
CA ALA A 223 -0.48 7.00 -11.94
C ALA A 223 0.99 6.63 -11.66
N PRO A 224 1.91 7.60 -11.59
CA PRO A 224 3.28 7.38 -11.17
C PRO A 224 3.39 6.71 -9.80
N ASN A 225 4.34 5.80 -9.68
CA ASN A 225 4.76 5.15 -8.45
C ASN A 225 6.28 5.20 -8.35
N TYR A 226 6.80 5.19 -7.14
CA TYR A 226 8.21 5.45 -6.88
C TYR A 226 8.88 4.28 -6.19
N ALA A 227 10.16 4.06 -6.54
CA ALA A 227 11.02 3.11 -5.86
C ALA A 227 11.96 3.84 -4.92
N MET A 228 12.22 3.23 -3.75
CA MET A 228 13.11 3.82 -2.75
C MET A 228 13.67 2.72 -1.84
N PRO A 229 14.74 3.01 -1.07
CA PRO A 229 15.19 2.15 0.02
C PRO A 229 14.06 1.87 1.01
N LEU A 230 13.94 0.62 1.47
CA LEU A 230 12.88 0.21 2.40
C LEU A 230 12.86 1.06 3.68
N ALA A 231 14.05 1.42 4.19
CA ALA A 231 14.20 2.30 5.34
C ALA A 231 13.63 3.71 5.08
N ARG A 232 13.67 4.22 3.83
CA ARG A 232 13.08 5.52 3.49
C ARG A 232 11.56 5.49 3.47
N LEU A 233 10.98 4.40 3.01
CA LEU A 233 9.53 4.18 3.14
C LEU A 233 9.11 4.14 4.62
N ALA A 234 9.82 3.37 5.45
CA ALA A 234 9.58 3.31 6.89
C ALA A 234 9.73 4.69 7.54
N TYR A 235 10.77 5.45 7.18
CA TYR A 235 10.99 6.81 7.68
C TYR A 235 9.80 7.76 7.39
N GLY A 236 9.29 7.76 6.16
CA GLY A 236 8.11 8.57 5.82
C GLY A 236 6.90 8.25 6.70
N TYR A 237 6.73 6.98 7.08
CA TYR A 237 5.65 6.55 7.96
C TYR A 237 5.94 6.78 9.46
N ALA A 238 7.19 6.72 9.90
CA ALA A 238 7.56 7.12 11.26
C ALA A 238 7.29 8.61 11.48
N ARG A 239 7.56 9.46 10.47
CA ARG A 239 7.17 10.87 10.46
C ARG A 239 5.65 11.06 10.46
N LEU A 240 4.91 10.31 9.63
CA LEU A 240 3.45 10.32 9.61
C LEU A 240 2.88 9.97 11.00
N ALA A 241 3.46 8.98 11.68
CA ALA A 241 3.07 8.58 13.04
C ALA A 241 3.36 9.64 14.09
N THR A 242 4.35 10.52 13.85
CA THR A 242 4.66 11.66 14.74
C THR A 242 3.53 12.71 14.74
N GLY A 243 2.73 12.76 13.69
CA GLY A 243 1.56 13.65 13.58
C GLY A 243 1.95 15.12 13.70
N ALA A 244 1.20 15.88 14.49
CA ALA A 244 1.37 17.33 14.65
C ALA A 244 2.77 17.76 15.15
N ALA A 245 3.56 16.85 15.71
CA ALA A 245 4.93 17.13 16.14
C ALA A 245 5.97 17.06 15.01
N ASP A 246 5.61 16.62 13.80
CA ASP A 246 6.50 16.74 12.63
C ASP A 246 6.64 18.21 12.22
N THR A 247 7.87 18.67 12.03
CA THR A 247 8.17 20.09 11.80
C THR A 247 7.80 20.60 10.41
N GLU A 248 7.55 19.71 9.46
CA GLU A 248 7.28 20.10 8.08
C GLU A 248 5.83 19.79 7.65
N PHE A 249 5.31 18.63 8.04
CA PHE A 249 4.00 18.14 7.61
C PHE A 249 2.98 18.03 8.75
N GLY A 250 3.30 18.51 9.95
CA GLY A 250 2.62 18.26 11.21
C GLY A 250 1.10 18.11 11.10
N ASP A 251 0.37 19.18 10.75
CA ASP A 251 -1.10 19.14 10.65
C ASP A 251 -1.57 18.13 9.58
N SER A 252 -0.89 18.07 8.44
CA SER A 252 -1.25 17.12 7.36
C SER A 252 -1.04 15.67 7.80
N PHE A 253 0.04 15.38 8.51
CA PHE A 253 0.32 14.05 9.04
C PHE A 253 -0.68 13.69 10.15
N ALA A 254 -1.00 14.62 11.05
CA ALA A 254 -2.01 14.39 12.08
C ALA A 254 -3.37 14.04 11.48
N LEU A 255 -3.84 14.84 10.52
CA LEU A 255 -5.12 14.62 9.83
C LEU A 255 -5.17 13.26 9.13
N LEU A 256 -4.11 12.89 8.38
CA LEU A 256 -4.08 11.60 7.68
C LEU A 256 -3.96 10.41 8.63
N GLY A 257 -3.08 10.51 9.64
CA GLY A 257 -2.90 9.44 10.63
C GLY A 257 -4.16 9.17 11.44
N GLU A 258 -4.87 10.22 11.84
CA GLU A 258 -6.16 10.11 12.52
C GLU A 258 -7.25 9.56 11.60
N ALA A 259 -7.33 10.04 10.36
CA ALA A 259 -8.29 9.56 9.38
C ALA A 259 -8.12 8.06 9.11
N MET A 260 -6.90 7.60 8.87
CA MET A 260 -6.62 6.19 8.61
C MET A 260 -6.97 5.30 9.79
N THR A 261 -6.65 5.72 11.02
CA THR A 261 -6.90 4.92 12.23
C THR A 261 -8.35 4.96 12.70
N ALA A 262 -9.10 6.05 12.41
CA ALA A 262 -10.52 6.16 12.72
C ALA A 262 -11.43 5.44 11.70
N HIS A 263 -10.99 5.34 10.44
CA HIS A 263 -11.76 4.73 9.36
C HIS A 263 -10.95 3.63 8.62
N PRO A 264 -10.48 2.59 9.33
CA PRO A 264 -9.64 1.54 8.73
C PRO A 264 -10.40 0.69 7.69
N ASP A 265 -11.73 0.62 7.79
CA ASP A 265 -12.63 0.02 6.81
C ASP A 265 -12.56 0.77 5.46
N LEU A 266 -12.49 2.10 5.47
CA LEU A 266 -12.33 2.90 4.27
C LEU A 266 -10.93 2.79 3.65
N VAL A 267 -9.88 2.63 4.46
CA VAL A 267 -8.50 2.45 3.96
C VAL A 267 -8.34 1.13 3.20
N SER A 268 -9.13 0.10 3.56
CA SER A 268 -8.86 -1.27 3.15
C SER A 268 -10.13 -2.05 2.76
N GLY A 269 -11.00 -2.35 3.72
CA GLY A 269 -12.25 -3.09 3.53
C GLY A 269 -12.27 -4.42 4.25
N THR A 270 -13.43 -5.04 4.20
CA THR A 270 -13.74 -6.29 4.93
C THR A 270 -12.75 -7.40 4.60
N GLY A 271 -12.26 -8.10 5.63
CA GLY A 271 -11.40 -9.28 5.50
C GLY A 271 -9.96 -9.00 5.05
N ARG A 272 -9.49 -7.74 5.08
CA ARG A 272 -8.12 -7.39 4.72
C ARG A 272 -7.23 -7.17 5.93
N ASN A 273 -5.93 -7.43 5.75
CA ASN A 273 -4.93 -7.32 6.81
C ASN A 273 -4.78 -5.89 7.37
N ASP A 274 -4.82 -4.84 6.55
CA ASP A 274 -4.71 -3.47 7.05
C ASP A 274 -5.87 -3.13 8.00
N LEU A 275 -7.09 -3.60 7.70
CA LEU A 275 -8.25 -3.44 8.58
C LEU A 275 -8.02 -4.15 9.92
N ALA A 276 -7.53 -5.40 9.88
CA ALA A 276 -7.25 -6.17 11.09
C ALA A 276 -6.15 -5.50 11.94
N LEU A 277 -5.05 -5.10 11.31
CA LEU A 277 -3.92 -4.44 11.98
C LEU A 277 -4.33 -3.12 12.63
N MET A 278 -5.04 -2.24 11.92
CA MET A 278 -5.45 -0.94 12.46
C MET A 278 -6.51 -1.09 13.56
N ARG A 279 -7.41 -2.08 13.47
CA ARG A 279 -8.36 -2.37 14.55
C ARG A 279 -7.66 -2.89 15.79
N ALA A 280 -6.77 -3.87 15.65
CA ALA A 280 -5.97 -4.39 16.75
C ALA A 280 -5.08 -3.29 17.37
N GLY A 281 -4.57 -2.36 16.55
CA GLY A 281 -3.78 -1.22 17.00
C GLY A 281 -4.56 -0.16 17.79
N ARG A 282 -5.92 -0.25 17.84
CA ARG A 282 -6.79 0.62 18.68
C ARG A 282 -6.46 2.09 18.57
N GLY A 283 -6.24 2.57 17.35
CA GLY A 283 -5.92 3.96 17.06
C GLY A 283 -4.43 4.30 17.12
N ASP A 284 -3.54 3.40 17.54
CA ASP A 284 -2.10 3.60 17.55
C ASP A 284 -1.45 3.26 16.20
N TRP A 285 -1.87 2.17 15.55
CA TRP A 285 -1.18 1.69 14.36
C TRP A 285 -1.77 2.23 13.08
N ILE A 286 -0.91 2.78 12.23
CA ILE A 286 -1.18 3.14 10.85
C ILE A 286 -0.62 2.03 9.97
N SER A 287 -1.46 1.33 9.23
CA SER A 287 -1.05 0.20 8.39
C SER A 287 -1.40 0.43 6.92
N LYS A 288 -0.48 0.07 6.03
CA LYS A 288 -0.74 0.11 4.60
C LYS A 288 -0.01 -0.97 3.83
N ILE A 289 -0.79 -1.81 3.16
CA ILE A 289 -0.26 -2.80 2.21
C ILE A 289 -0.08 -2.21 0.81
N GLY A 290 0.96 -2.66 0.13
CA GLY A 290 1.18 -2.48 -1.31
C GLY A 290 1.10 -3.81 -2.06
N ALA A 291 0.96 -3.73 -3.38
CA ALA A 291 1.09 -4.89 -4.25
C ALA A 291 2.51 -5.48 -4.17
N ASP A 292 2.65 -6.72 -4.64
CA ASP A 292 3.94 -7.40 -4.77
C ASP A 292 4.74 -7.49 -3.45
N GLY A 293 4.03 -7.74 -2.35
CA GLY A 293 4.66 -8.09 -1.07
C GLY A 293 5.30 -6.92 -0.31
N VAL A 294 4.70 -5.73 -0.36
CA VAL A 294 5.14 -4.58 0.43
C VAL A 294 4.12 -4.29 1.53
N GLN A 295 4.59 -4.09 2.75
CA GLN A 295 3.79 -3.66 3.91
C GLN A 295 4.54 -2.58 4.67
N VAL A 296 3.82 -1.62 5.20
CA VAL A 296 4.34 -0.67 6.20
C VAL A 296 3.36 -0.57 7.35
N VAL A 297 3.90 -0.54 8.57
CA VAL A 297 3.13 -0.29 9.81
C VAL A 297 3.89 0.73 10.63
N ALA A 298 3.18 1.71 11.15
CA ALA A 298 3.74 2.73 12.05
C ALA A 298 2.95 2.80 13.35
N SER A 299 3.64 3.06 14.47
CA SER A 299 3.06 3.28 15.79
C SER A 299 3.13 4.75 16.16
N LYS A 300 1.98 5.37 16.43
CA LYS A 300 1.90 6.78 16.83
C LYS A 300 2.51 7.01 18.21
N SER A 301 2.27 6.10 19.14
CA SER A 301 2.80 6.22 20.51
C SER A 301 4.34 6.12 20.58
N ARG A 302 4.96 5.45 19.59
CA ARG A 302 6.41 5.26 19.51
C ARG A 302 7.08 6.24 18.55
N SER A 303 6.34 6.81 17.59
CA SER A 303 6.88 7.55 16.45
C SER A 303 7.92 6.73 15.67
N GLU A 304 7.63 5.46 15.49
CA GLU A 304 8.44 4.47 14.81
C GLU A 304 7.61 3.79 13.73
N ALA A 305 8.26 3.27 12.70
CA ALA A 305 7.62 2.46 11.68
C ALA A 305 8.53 1.34 11.20
N PHE A 306 7.92 0.29 10.69
CA PHE A 306 8.66 -0.71 9.91
C PHE A 306 8.06 -0.88 8.53
N ALA A 307 8.91 -1.23 7.58
CA ALA A 307 8.53 -1.63 6.24
C ALA A 307 9.09 -3.02 5.94
N ILE A 308 8.32 -3.81 5.20
CA ILE A 308 8.66 -5.17 4.78
C ILE A 308 8.55 -5.28 3.27
N LYS A 309 9.48 -5.98 2.65
CA LYS A 309 9.39 -6.44 1.26
C LYS A 309 9.59 -7.96 1.21
N ILE A 310 8.57 -8.68 0.70
CA ILE A 310 8.71 -10.08 0.29
C ILE A 310 9.00 -10.09 -1.21
N SER A 311 10.09 -10.70 -1.62
CA SER A 311 10.64 -10.56 -2.97
C SER A 311 9.73 -11.13 -4.07
N ASP A 312 9.07 -12.24 -3.81
CA ASP A 312 8.15 -12.93 -4.73
C ASP A 312 6.71 -12.43 -4.67
N GLY A 313 6.42 -11.46 -3.79
CA GLY A 313 5.09 -10.87 -3.64
C GLY A 313 4.07 -11.73 -2.90
N ASN A 314 4.48 -12.86 -2.28
CA ASN A 314 3.57 -13.76 -1.57
C ASN A 314 2.89 -13.06 -0.39
N LYS A 315 1.56 -12.86 -0.48
CA LYS A 315 0.79 -12.16 0.55
C LYS A 315 0.72 -12.91 1.89
N PRO A 316 0.44 -14.22 1.92
CA PRO A 316 0.45 -14.97 3.18
C PRO A 316 1.81 -14.92 3.90
N ALA A 317 2.93 -14.93 3.16
CA ALA A 317 4.25 -14.75 3.75
C ALA A 317 4.44 -13.32 4.29
N LEU A 318 3.96 -12.31 3.57
CA LEU A 318 3.99 -10.92 4.03
C LEU A 318 3.23 -10.75 5.36
N TYR A 319 2.08 -11.39 5.49
CA TYR A 319 1.27 -11.32 6.72
C TYR A 319 2.00 -11.96 7.89
N ALA A 320 2.51 -13.19 7.72
CA ALA A 320 3.27 -13.89 8.76
C ALA A 320 4.51 -13.09 9.20
N ALA A 321 5.25 -12.52 8.24
CA ALA A 321 6.40 -11.66 8.54
C ALA A 321 5.97 -10.39 9.29
N THR A 322 4.84 -9.77 8.92
CA THR A 322 4.32 -8.57 9.60
C THR A 322 4.01 -8.84 11.06
N ILE A 323 3.30 -9.93 11.36
CA ILE A 323 2.99 -10.31 12.74
C ILE A 323 4.27 -10.61 13.52
N SER A 324 5.21 -11.33 12.92
CA SER A 324 6.49 -11.63 13.56
C SER A 324 7.29 -10.36 13.90
N VAL A 325 7.29 -9.34 13.04
CA VAL A 325 7.93 -8.05 13.35
C VAL A 325 7.25 -7.38 14.54
N LEU A 326 5.93 -7.31 14.58
CA LEU A 326 5.18 -6.73 15.71
C LEU A 326 5.50 -7.45 17.04
N GLU A 327 5.63 -8.78 17.03
CA GLU A 327 6.03 -9.59 18.17
C GLU A 327 7.45 -9.30 18.62
N GLN A 328 8.40 -9.33 17.70
CA GLN A 328 9.83 -9.12 17.99
C GLN A 328 10.10 -7.71 18.51
N LEU A 329 9.32 -6.71 18.09
CA LEU A 329 9.41 -5.34 18.61
C LEU A 329 8.66 -5.12 19.92
N GLY A 330 7.89 -6.11 20.39
CA GLY A 330 7.04 -5.97 21.58
C GLY A 330 5.94 -4.91 21.40
N TRP A 331 5.42 -4.77 20.17
CA TRP A 331 4.36 -3.81 19.88
C TRP A 331 2.95 -4.36 20.16
N MET A 332 2.83 -5.69 20.34
CA MET A 332 1.57 -6.35 20.61
C MET A 332 1.47 -6.82 22.05
N ASP A 333 0.31 -6.66 22.67
CA ASP A 333 -0.10 -7.37 23.88
C ASP A 333 -0.73 -8.75 23.53
N GLU A 334 -1.04 -9.54 24.54
CA GLU A 334 -1.63 -10.87 24.37
C GLU A 334 -3.01 -10.84 23.69
N VAL A 335 -3.80 -9.78 23.91
CA VAL A 335 -5.13 -9.62 23.31
C VAL A 335 -5.00 -9.30 21.82
N GLN A 336 -4.11 -8.37 21.48
CA GLN A 336 -3.81 -8.02 20.07
C GLN A 336 -3.22 -9.23 19.32
N ALA A 337 -2.37 -10.01 19.96
CA ALA A 337 -1.80 -11.23 19.39
C ALA A 337 -2.89 -12.27 19.07
N ALA A 338 -3.88 -12.44 19.97
CA ALA A 338 -5.03 -13.33 19.74
C ALA A 338 -5.94 -12.82 18.61
N GLU A 339 -6.20 -11.50 18.53
CA GLU A 339 -7.01 -10.89 17.46
C GLU A 339 -6.36 -11.05 16.07
N LEU A 340 -5.02 -11.13 16.02
CA LEU A 340 -4.24 -11.23 14.79
C LEU A 340 -3.73 -12.64 14.47
N ASP A 341 -4.10 -13.65 15.24
CA ASP A 341 -3.59 -15.02 15.11
C ASP A 341 -3.80 -15.60 13.70
N ALA A 342 -4.93 -15.31 13.06
CA ALA A 342 -5.22 -15.74 11.70
C ALA A 342 -4.22 -15.20 10.64
N TRP A 343 -3.43 -14.18 10.97
CA TRP A 343 -2.44 -13.55 10.09
C TRP A 343 -1.01 -13.98 10.39
N ARG A 344 -0.76 -14.63 11.53
CA ARG A 344 0.57 -15.03 12.00
C ARG A 344 1.23 -16.08 11.12
N GLY A 345 0.49 -17.07 10.75
CA GLY A 345 0.91 -18.24 10.00
C GLY A 345 -0.22 -19.25 10.05
N ALA A 346 -0.05 -20.36 9.38
CA ALA A 346 -1.11 -21.37 9.35
C ALA A 346 -0.54 -22.76 9.15
N ASP A 347 -1.21 -23.74 9.72
CA ASP A 347 -1.07 -25.12 9.31
C ASP A 347 -1.48 -25.26 7.84
N ILE A 348 -0.69 -26.01 7.10
CA ILE A 348 -1.00 -26.38 5.73
C ILE A 348 -1.82 -27.67 5.79
N LEU A 349 -3.08 -27.57 5.42
CA LEU A 349 -4.00 -28.69 5.44
C LEU A 349 -4.05 -29.36 4.07
N ASN A 350 -4.15 -30.68 4.05
CA ASN A 350 -4.46 -31.40 2.80
C ASN A 350 -5.98 -31.39 2.51
N ALA A 351 -6.40 -31.99 1.39
CA ALA A 351 -7.80 -32.05 1.00
C ALA A 351 -8.73 -32.77 1.99
N ARG A 352 -8.19 -33.50 2.97
CA ARG A 352 -8.91 -34.16 4.07
C ARG A 352 -8.95 -33.32 5.35
N GLY A 353 -8.40 -32.08 5.33
CA GLY A 353 -8.29 -31.23 6.51
C GLY A 353 -7.20 -31.67 7.51
N LEU A 354 -6.27 -32.53 7.13
CA LEU A 354 -5.18 -32.97 7.99
C LEU A 354 -3.98 -32.02 7.86
N PRO A 355 -3.34 -31.60 8.97
CA PRO A 355 -2.13 -30.79 8.90
C PRO A 355 -0.98 -31.61 8.32
N VAL A 356 -0.34 -31.11 7.28
CA VAL A 356 0.77 -31.74 6.57
C VAL A 356 2.04 -30.90 6.56
N GLY A 357 1.96 -29.68 7.04
CA GLY A 357 3.05 -28.73 7.16
C GLY A 357 2.58 -27.44 7.82
N ALA A 358 3.43 -26.45 7.87
CA ALA A 358 3.12 -25.14 8.43
C ALA A 358 3.81 -24.01 7.65
N ARG A 359 3.22 -22.81 7.72
CA ARG A 359 3.87 -21.55 7.33
C ARG A 359 4.25 -20.79 8.58
N SER A 360 5.49 -20.40 8.72
CA SER A 360 6.00 -19.66 9.87
C SER A 360 7.09 -18.65 9.49
N ALA A 361 7.20 -17.57 10.25
CA ALA A 361 8.35 -16.68 10.17
C ALA A 361 9.61 -17.40 10.66
N CYS A 362 10.73 -17.21 9.95
CA CYS A 362 11.99 -17.90 10.22
C CYS A 362 13.19 -16.96 10.33
N PHE A 363 12.96 -15.68 10.72
CA PHE A 363 13.99 -14.66 10.87
C PHE A 363 14.01 -14.05 12.27
N ALA A 364 15.13 -13.44 12.61
CA ALA A 364 15.27 -12.58 13.76
C ALA A 364 15.68 -11.17 13.30
N LEU A 365 15.10 -10.13 13.91
CA LEU A 365 15.54 -8.76 13.72
C LEU A 365 16.93 -8.59 14.36
N LYS A 366 17.82 -7.93 13.62
CA LYS A 366 19.13 -7.50 14.12
C LYS A 366 19.04 -6.04 14.52
N GLY A 367 19.72 -5.65 15.58
CA GLY A 367 19.83 -4.23 15.98
C GLY A 367 20.42 -3.39 14.84
N GLY A 368 19.97 -2.15 14.71
CA GLY A 368 20.57 -1.18 13.82
C GLY A 368 22.01 -0.84 14.26
N THR A 369 22.87 -0.51 13.30
CA THR A 369 24.24 -0.04 13.52
C THR A 369 24.26 1.48 13.65
#